data_b3485fa23458d574af0ace4781ca463d
#
_entry.id   b3485fa23458d574af0ace4781ca463d
#
_cell.length_a   1.000
_cell.length_b   1.000
_cell.length_c   1.000
_cell.angle_alpha   90.00
_cell.angle_beta   90.00
_cell.angle_gamma   90.00
#
_symmetry.space_group_name_H-M   'P 1'
#
loop_
_entity.id
_entity.type
_entity.pdbx_description
1 polymer ?
#
loop_
_entity_poly.entity_id
_entity_poly.type
_entity_poly.pdbx_seq_one_letter_code
_entity_poly.pdbx_strand_id
1 'polypeptide(L)'
;MEQKMQEFYQEVNDEVKQYMTEYRITQNAAFKDVFLSYLNEHGVTVLADMNFVEYKKDSENMRLDGYSYNEYFRSLTLLVCKYNSGLAPEMLWKKDIDKYVKKAVKFLKTCDSDYFENLEPTSDGYDAYRAIKDITRSIDTVNVVFVTNDIAKNYVPDDMKFRKGTINFDVYDIERIYHLIISGDIEYKPLVVRLKNKYHQELSMIKVLNDNPIYDCYVGIIPGKLLANIYKDEGQNLIQKNVRSYLQATGKVNKGIKNSLAKEPEMFMAYNNGISTIADSIEIDEKNSVKGIVVIKEITGWQIVNGGQTTASIYNAMQNKLPLEDVSVQVKLSVIKHTEKAGEIAANISKYANDEYHIKMEQISRRTFIPVDKGKETEQWFYERARGQYLVELNRQLTPKAKREFKMRIPKKRRISKTVAAKCLMTYMGYPYYVSKGLESNFIIFSDKIKSGEIPQPTKEVYIDMITKVIMFQQCDNLVNALNFGGYKAQINYYVMALIGKYYPSKFDAEYIWRHQMLSPDMEAIIEQLASKVWQHFQHPLVPGVNISQWCKKQECWDLLQSRYENNEL
;
A
#
# COMPACT_ATOMS: atom_id res chain seq x y z
N MET A 1 -11.32 -8.94 24.25
CA MET A 1 -11.07 -8.92 22.78
C MET A 1 -12.27 -8.29 22.05
N GLU A 2 -13.47 -8.78 22.30
CA GLU A 2 -14.72 -8.30 21.69
C GLU A 2 -14.99 -6.80 21.85
N GLN A 3 -14.81 -6.24 23.03
CA GLN A 3 -14.99 -4.80 23.30
C GLN A 3 -13.99 -3.92 22.52
N LYS A 4 -12.73 -4.33 22.40
CA LYS A 4 -11.70 -3.58 21.63
C LYS A 4 -11.95 -3.63 20.14
N MET A 5 -12.44 -4.75 19.64
CA MET A 5 -12.83 -4.89 18.22
C MET A 5 -14.06 -4.02 17.93
N GLN A 6 -15.03 -3.96 18.84
CA GLN A 6 -16.19 -3.08 18.71
C GLN A 6 -15.78 -1.58 18.70
N GLU A 7 -14.83 -1.18 19.56
CA GLU A 7 -14.27 0.18 19.55
C GLU A 7 -13.59 0.48 18.20
N PHE A 8 -12.84 -0.50 17.66
CA PHE A 8 -12.21 -0.37 16.34
C PHE A 8 -13.22 -0.26 15.20
N TYR A 9 -14.28 -1.10 15.22
CA TYR A 9 -15.36 -1.01 14.25
C TYR A 9 -16.01 0.39 14.23
N GLN A 10 -16.30 0.94 15.40
CA GLN A 10 -16.86 2.29 15.52
C GLN A 10 -15.88 3.35 15.00
N GLU A 11 -14.58 3.22 15.31
CA GLU A 11 -13.56 4.16 14.83
C GLU A 11 -13.44 4.15 13.30
N VAL A 12 -13.45 2.98 12.66
CA VAL A 12 -13.46 2.85 11.20
C VAL A 12 -14.71 3.49 10.60
N ASN A 13 -15.89 3.23 11.17
CA ASN A 13 -17.14 3.82 10.68
C ASN A 13 -17.18 5.35 10.83
N ASP A 14 -16.62 5.88 11.91
CA ASP A 14 -16.51 7.32 12.11
C ASP A 14 -15.52 7.95 11.12
N GLU A 15 -14.42 7.24 10.82
CA GLU A 15 -13.47 7.68 9.80
C GLU A 15 -14.12 7.69 8.40
N VAL A 16 -14.89 6.68 8.05
CA VAL A 16 -15.66 6.64 6.79
C VAL A 16 -16.65 7.81 6.72
N LYS A 17 -17.40 8.09 7.79
CA LYS A 17 -18.34 9.22 7.83
C LYS A 17 -17.65 10.57 7.68
N GLN A 18 -16.52 10.73 8.38
CA GLN A 18 -15.71 11.95 8.28
C GLN A 18 -15.18 12.12 6.85
N TYR A 19 -14.60 11.06 6.28
CA TYR A 19 -14.05 11.06 4.93
C TYR A 19 -15.13 11.36 3.89
N MET A 20 -16.32 10.76 4.01
CA MET A 20 -17.48 11.04 3.17
C MET A 20 -17.87 12.53 3.21
N THR A 21 -17.87 13.13 4.41
CA THR A 21 -18.25 14.53 4.58
C THR A 21 -17.18 15.48 4.05
N GLU A 22 -15.92 15.19 4.33
CA GLU A 22 -14.77 16.00 3.94
C GLU A 22 -14.61 16.04 2.40
N TYR A 23 -14.72 14.87 1.75
CA TYR A 23 -14.52 14.74 0.31
C TYR A 23 -15.82 14.78 -0.51
N ARG A 24 -16.98 14.91 0.12
CA ARG A 24 -18.32 14.92 -0.53
C ARG A 24 -18.54 13.76 -1.50
N ILE A 25 -18.06 12.59 -1.13
CA ILE A 25 -18.15 11.35 -1.90
C ILE A 25 -19.20 10.42 -1.31
N THR A 26 -19.56 9.37 -2.08
CA THR A 26 -20.50 8.36 -1.60
C THR A 26 -19.91 7.58 -0.42
N GLN A 27 -20.78 7.03 0.41
CA GLN A 27 -20.41 6.22 1.55
C GLN A 27 -19.55 4.99 1.14
N ASN A 28 -19.89 4.38 0.00
CA ASN A 28 -19.13 3.26 -0.55
C ASN A 28 -17.73 3.70 -1.04
N ALA A 29 -17.61 4.87 -1.66
CA ALA A 29 -16.31 5.40 -2.07
C ALA A 29 -15.44 5.71 -0.85
N ALA A 30 -15.99 6.39 0.16
CA ALA A 30 -15.28 6.68 1.40
C ALA A 30 -14.81 5.40 2.12
N PHE A 31 -15.68 4.38 2.18
CA PHE A 31 -15.31 3.08 2.75
C PHE A 31 -14.16 2.41 2.00
N LYS A 32 -14.22 2.41 0.67
CA LYS A 32 -13.13 1.86 -0.16
C LYS A 32 -11.80 2.54 0.15
N ASP A 33 -11.77 3.87 0.13
CA ASP A 33 -10.54 4.63 0.38
C ASP A 33 -9.98 4.40 1.79
N VAL A 34 -10.82 4.46 2.80
CA VAL A 34 -10.42 4.26 4.20
C VAL A 34 -9.94 2.82 4.42
N PHE A 35 -10.74 1.83 4.01
CA PHE A 35 -10.49 0.43 4.33
C PHE A 35 -9.30 -0.15 3.55
N LEU A 36 -9.20 0.19 2.26
CA LEU A 36 -8.07 -0.24 1.43
C LEU A 36 -6.76 0.42 1.85
N SER A 37 -6.83 1.64 2.38
CA SER A 37 -5.63 2.26 2.91
C SER A 37 -5.11 1.55 4.17
N TYR A 38 -5.99 1.00 5.02
CA TYR A 38 -5.56 0.11 6.11
C TYR A 38 -4.85 -1.14 5.56
N LEU A 39 -5.41 -1.78 4.55
CA LEU A 39 -4.85 -2.99 3.94
C LEU A 39 -3.52 -2.73 3.24
N ASN A 40 -3.45 -1.69 2.41
CA ASN A 40 -2.24 -1.34 1.66
C ASN A 40 -1.06 -1.03 2.60
N GLU A 41 -1.30 -0.28 3.66
CA GLU A 41 -0.24 0.10 4.60
C GLU A 41 0.23 -1.05 5.49
N HIS A 42 -0.57 -2.11 5.62
CA HIS A 42 -0.20 -3.34 6.32
C HIS A 42 0.27 -4.46 5.37
N GLY A 43 0.64 -4.09 4.14
CA GLY A 43 1.33 -5.00 3.22
C GLY A 43 0.42 -5.91 2.40
N VAL A 44 -0.88 -5.61 2.32
CA VAL A 44 -1.81 -6.34 1.44
C VAL A 44 -1.69 -5.82 0.02
N THR A 45 -0.66 -6.26 -0.67
CA THR A 45 -0.22 -5.73 -1.98
C THR A 45 -1.10 -6.09 -3.16
N VAL A 46 -1.97 -7.10 -3.00
CA VAL A 46 -2.94 -7.51 -4.02
C VAL A 46 -3.88 -6.35 -4.39
N LEU A 47 -4.00 -5.35 -3.51
CA LEU A 47 -4.86 -4.18 -3.67
C LEU A 47 -4.10 -2.88 -4.01
N ALA A 48 -2.79 -2.98 -4.25
CA ALA A 48 -1.99 -1.85 -4.71
C ALA A 48 -2.42 -1.41 -6.12
N ASP A 49 -2.31 -0.12 -6.39
CA ASP A 49 -2.66 0.48 -7.69
C ASP A 49 -4.11 0.21 -8.16
N MET A 50 -5.05 0.13 -7.21
CA MET A 50 -6.47 -0.12 -7.49
C MET A 50 -7.11 1.07 -8.21
N ASN A 51 -7.69 0.81 -9.39
CA ASN A 51 -8.57 1.75 -10.06
C ASN A 51 -9.98 1.56 -9.51
N PHE A 52 -10.50 2.54 -8.77
CA PHE A 52 -11.83 2.47 -8.21
C PHE A 52 -12.90 2.66 -9.27
N VAL A 53 -13.98 1.89 -9.14
CA VAL A 53 -15.15 1.91 -9.99
C VAL A 53 -16.38 1.84 -9.10
N GLU A 54 -17.47 2.48 -9.49
CA GLU A 54 -18.78 2.31 -8.86
C GLU A 54 -19.76 1.75 -9.91
N TYR A 55 -19.52 0.50 -10.32
CA TYR A 55 -20.40 -0.18 -11.25
C TYR A 55 -21.30 -1.19 -10.53
N LYS A 56 -22.61 -0.96 -10.60
CA LYS A 56 -23.61 -1.86 -10.03
C LYS A 56 -24.81 -1.95 -10.97
N LYS A 57 -25.11 -3.15 -11.45
CA LYS A 57 -26.29 -3.43 -12.28
C LYS A 57 -26.98 -4.69 -11.75
N ASP A 58 -27.92 -4.47 -10.83
CA ASP A 58 -28.58 -5.57 -10.10
C ASP A 58 -29.46 -6.43 -11.02
N SER A 59 -30.12 -5.85 -12.05
CA SER A 59 -30.90 -6.56 -13.06
C SER A 59 -30.08 -7.61 -13.81
N GLU A 60 -28.78 -7.41 -13.94
CA GLU A 60 -27.87 -8.32 -14.61
C GLU A 60 -26.93 -9.06 -13.66
N ASN A 61 -27.13 -8.85 -12.35
CA ASN A 61 -26.32 -9.46 -11.31
C ASN A 61 -24.82 -9.19 -11.48
N MET A 62 -24.45 -7.96 -11.81
CA MET A 62 -23.06 -7.51 -11.98
C MET A 62 -22.69 -6.41 -10.99
N ARG A 63 -21.46 -6.44 -10.49
CA ARG A 63 -20.87 -5.40 -9.65
C ARG A 63 -19.36 -5.42 -9.75
N LEU A 64 -18.77 -4.23 -9.79
CA LEU A 64 -17.33 -4.02 -9.66
C LEU A 64 -17.10 -2.75 -8.85
N ASP A 65 -16.31 -2.82 -7.79
CA ASP A 65 -15.95 -1.70 -6.93
C ASP A 65 -14.51 -1.21 -7.17
N GLY A 66 -13.71 -1.99 -7.88
CA GLY A 66 -12.37 -1.62 -8.32
C GLY A 66 -11.67 -2.76 -9.05
N TYR A 67 -10.61 -2.41 -9.78
CA TYR A 67 -9.74 -3.38 -10.44
C TYR A 67 -8.30 -2.87 -10.47
N SER A 68 -7.35 -3.79 -10.50
CA SER A 68 -5.95 -3.51 -10.80
C SER A 68 -5.37 -4.60 -11.68
N TYR A 69 -4.44 -4.24 -12.55
CA TYR A 69 -3.74 -5.18 -13.40
C TYR A 69 -2.24 -5.03 -13.21
N ASN A 70 -1.61 -6.13 -12.85
CA ASN A 70 -0.17 -6.22 -12.75
C ASN A 70 0.38 -6.88 -14.02
N GLU A 71 0.99 -6.08 -14.90
CA GLU A 71 1.56 -6.56 -16.17
C GLU A 71 2.67 -7.58 -15.96
N TYR A 72 3.44 -7.42 -14.89
CA TYR A 72 4.56 -8.30 -14.59
C TYR A 72 4.09 -9.71 -14.22
N PHE A 73 3.06 -9.81 -13.37
CA PHE A 73 2.48 -11.08 -12.94
C PHE A 73 1.35 -11.55 -13.85
N ARG A 74 0.97 -10.75 -14.86
CA ARG A 74 -0.19 -10.98 -15.72
C ARG A 74 -1.43 -11.35 -14.90
N SER A 75 -1.59 -10.67 -13.77
CA SER A 75 -2.65 -10.91 -12.80
C SER A 75 -3.62 -9.75 -12.75
N LEU A 76 -4.91 -10.06 -12.87
CA LEU A 76 -6.00 -9.12 -12.70
C LEU A 76 -6.60 -9.31 -11.31
N THR A 77 -6.69 -8.24 -10.54
CA THR A 77 -7.41 -8.22 -9.27
C THR A 77 -8.73 -7.46 -9.44
N LEU A 78 -9.83 -8.05 -9.01
CA LEU A 78 -11.16 -7.46 -8.97
C LEU A 78 -11.55 -7.25 -7.52
N LEU A 79 -12.06 -6.06 -7.21
CA LEU A 79 -12.51 -5.68 -5.88
C LEU A 79 -14.03 -5.61 -5.84
N VAL A 80 -14.61 -6.18 -4.79
CA VAL A 80 -16.01 -5.97 -4.39
C VAL A 80 -16.09 -5.68 -2.91
N CYS A 81 -16.92 -4.70 -2.54
CA CYS A 81 -17.04 -4.21 -1.18
C CYS A 81 -18.46 -4.31 -0.64
N LYS A 82 -18.60 -4.62 0.65
CA LYS A 82 -19.85 -4.45 1.41
C LYS A 82 -19.55 -3.57 2.61
N TYR A 83 -20.18 -2.40 2.67
CA TYR A 83 -20.11 -1.52 3.83
C TYR A 83 -21.37 -1.63 4.67
N ASN A 84 -21.18 -1.78 5.98
CA ASN A 84 -22.23 -1.75 6.99
C ASN A 84 -22.11 -0.46 7.81
N SER A 85 -23.13 0.39 7.73
CA SER A 85 -23.22 1.67 8.47
C SER A 85 -23.86 1.52 9.86
N GLY A 86 -24.21 0.30 10.25
CA GLY A 86 -24.83 -0.03 11.54
C GLY A 86 -23.94 0.24 12.74
N LEU A 87 -24.47 0.00 13.93
CA LEU A 87 -23.74 0.21 15.19
C LEU A 87 -22.79 -0.92 15.55
N ALA A 88 -22.96 -2.09 14.94
CA ALA A 88 -22.15 -3.29 15.15
C ALA A 88 -21.95 -4.06 13.83
N PRO A 89 -20.85 -4.84 13.71
CA PRO A 89 -20.65 -5.68 12.55
C PRO A 89 -21.68 -6.81 12.50
N GLU A 90 -22.15 -7.13 11.29
CA GLU A 90 -23.00 -8.28 11.03
C GLU A 90 -22.18 -9.54 10.77
N MET A 91 -22.78 -10.70 10.99
CA MET A 91 -22.16 -11.98 10.64
C MET A 91 -22.53 -12.37 9.21
N LEU A 92 -21.54 -12.47 8.33
CA LEU A 92 -21.72 -12.87 6.93
C LEU A 92 -21.40 -14.36 6.77
N TRP A 93 -22.33 -15.06 6.13
CA TRP A 93 -22.17 -16.47 5.78
C TRP A 93 -21.74 -16.60 4.30
N LYS A 94 -21.30 -17.81 3.92
CA LYS A 94 -20.88 -18.11 2.54
C LYS A 94 -21.85 -17.57 1.48
N LYS A 95 -23.14 -17.78 1.63
CA LYS A 95 -24.17 -17.32 0.67
C LYS A 95 -24.19 -15.79 0.49
N ASP A 96 -23.83 -15.04 1.52
CA ASP A 96 -23.84 -13.58 1.49
C ASP A 96 -22.62 -13.06 0.75
N ILE A 97 -21.46 -13.64 0.99
CA ILE A 97 -20.20 -13.31 0.31
C ILE A 97 -20.27 -13.73 -1.16
N ASP A 98 -20.76 -14.94 -1.45
CA ASP A 98 -20.92 -15.47 -2.81
C ASP A 98 -21.73 -14.53 -3.73
N LYS A 99 -22.73 -13.81 -3.19
CA LYS A 99 -23.49 -12.82 -3.97
C LYS A 99 -22.60 -11.73 -4.57
N TYR A 100 -21.62 -11.24 -3.80
CA TYR A 100 -20.71 -10.19 -4.24
C TYR A 100 -19.65 -10.76 -5.18
N VAL A 101 -19.03 -11.86 -4.80
CA VAL A 101 -17.98 -12.51 -5.57
C VAL A 101 -18.47 -12.92 -6.97
N LYS A 102 -19.64 -13.57 -7.04
CA LYS A 102 -20.24 -14.03 -8.31
C LYS A 102 -20.59 -12.84 -9.23
N LYS A 103 -20.96 -11.68 -8.67
CA LYS A 103 -21.21 -10.45 -9.45
C LYS A 103 -19.95 -9.93 -10.13
N ALA A 104 -18.78 -9.92 -9.43
CA ALA A 104 -17.51 -9.51 -10.02
C ALA A 104 -17.02 -10.49 -11.09
N VAL A 105 -17.15 -11.80 -10.84
CA VAL A 105 -16.79 -12.83 -11.82
C VAL A 105 -17.69 -12.73 -13.06
N LYS A 106 -18.98 -12.42 -12.89
CA LYS A 106 -19.87 -12.20 -14.02
C LYS A 106 -19.49 -10.97 -14.83
N PHE A 107 -19.13 -9.85 -14.17
CA PHE A 107 -18.62 -8.67 -14.86
C PHE A 107 -17.38 -9.03 -15.72
N LEU A 108 -16.40 -9.72 -15.14
CA LEU A 108 -15.20 -10.16 -15.87
C LEU A 108 -15.54 -11.02 -17.10
N LYS A 109 -16.42 -12.01 -16.94
CA LYS A 109 -16.83 -12.88 -18.04
C LYS A 109 -17.57 -12.11 -19.14
N THR A 110 -18.31 -11.08 -18.74
CA THR A 110 -19.04 -10.21 -19.68
C THR A 110 -18.08 -9.27 -20.44
N CYS A 111 -16.95 -8.89 -19.84
CA CYS A 111 -15.91 -8.12 -20.55
C CYS A 111 -15.29 -8.89 -21.74
N ASP A 112 -15.40 -10.20 -21.77
CA ASP A 112 -14.93 -11.05 -22.89
C ASP A 112 -15.94 -11.12 -24.04
N SER A 113 -17.10 -10.48 -23.90
CA SER A 113 -18.17 -10.36 -24.90
C SER A 113 -18.31 -8.91 -25.39
N ASP A 114 -19.13 -8.72 -26.41
CA ASP A 114 -19.42 -7.39 -26.96
C ASP A 114 -20.54 -6.65 -26.21
N TYR A 115 -20.96 -7.17 -25.07
CA TYR A 115 -22.07 -6.63 -24.28
C TYR A 115 -21.91 -5.14 -23.95
N PHE A 116 -20.71 -4.73 -23.56
CA PHE A 116 -20.42 -3.35 -23.16
C PHE A 116 -20.15 -2.39 -24.33
N GLU A 117 -20.06 -2.88 -25.57
CA GLU A 117 -19.81 -2.02 -26.74
C GLU A 117 -20.95 -1.04 -27.00
N ASN A 118 -22.15 -1.38 -26.54
CA ASN A 118 -23.36 -0.55 -26.67
C ASN A 118 -23.57 0.40 -25.47
N LEU A 119 -22.65 0.42 -24.49
CA LEU A 119 -22.74 1.39 -23.39
C LEU A 119 -22.21 2.75 -23.82
N GLU A 120 -22.83 3.79 -23.29
CA GLU A 120 -22.31 5.15 -23.47
C GLU A 120 -20.90 5.25 -22.85
N PRO A 121 -19.95 5.90 -23.54
CA PRO A 121 -18.58 6.08 -23.03
C PRO A 121 -18.48 6.82 -21.70
N THR A 122 -19.52 7.55 -21.31
CA THR A 122 -19.63 8.29 -20.03
C THR A 122 -20.22 7.45 -18.91
N SER A 123 -20.64 6.20 -19.18
CA SER A 123 -21.25 5.34 -18.17
C SER A 123 -20.19 4.77 -17.21
N ASP A 124 -20.57 4.71 -15.93
CA ASP A 124 -19.76 4.04 -14.92
C ASP A 124 -19.46 2.59 -15.35
N GLY A 125 -18.21 2.18 -15.26
CA GLY A 125 -17.79 0.85 -15.67
C GLY A 125 -17.36 0.71 -17.13
N TYR A 126 -17.66 1.66 -18.02
CA TYR A 126 -17.18 1.60 -19.41
C TYR A 126 -15.65 1.62 -19.50
N ASP A 127 -14.99 2.49 -18.75
CA ASP A 127 -13.53 2.56 -18.69
C ASP A 127 -12.92 1.27 -18.12
N ALA A 128 -13.54 0.71 -17.08
CA ALA A 128 -13.11 -0.57 -16.51
C ALA A 128 -13.27 -1.72 -17.51
N TYR A 129 -14.40 -1.76 -18.22
CA TYR A 129 -14.63 -2.72 -19.29
C TYR A 129 -13.53 -2.63 -20.37
N ARG A 130 -13.29 -1.43 -20.92
CA ARG A 130 -12.29 -1.21 -21.95
C ARG A 130 -10.90 -1.68 -21.48
N ALA A 131 -10.48 -1.22 -20.31
CA ALA A 131 -9.20 -1.59 -19.73
C ALA A 131 -9.06 -3.11 -19.50
N ILE A 132 -10.12 -3.76 -19.01
CA ILE A 132 -10.11 -5.21 -18.79
C ILE A 132 -10.18 -5.98 -20.10
N LYS A 133 -11.00 -5.55 -21.07
CA LYS A 133 -11.11 -6.19 -22.40
C LYS A 133 -9.75 -6.22 -23.10
N ASP A 134 -9.02 -5.12 -23.07
CA ASP A 134 -7.71 -4.99 -23.73
C ASP A 134 -6.67 -5.98 -23.18
N ILE A 135 -6.77 -6.33 -21.89
CA ILE A 135 -5.82 -7.22 -21.21
C ILE A 135 -6.31 -8.66 -21.06
N THR A 136 -7.59 -8.97 -21.36
CA THR A 136 -8.16 -10.32 -21.09
C THR A 136 -7.37 -11.47 -21.68
N ARG A 137 -6.71 -11.27 -22.83
CA ARG A 137 -5.88 -12.30 -23.48
C ARG A 137 -4.52 -12.50 -22.80
N SER A 138 -4.07 -11.53 -22.02
CA SER A 138 -2.77 -11.55 -21.35
C SER A 138 -2.87 -11.93 -19.87
N ILE A 139 -4.07 -12.18 -19.35
CA ILE A 139 -4.28 -12.55 -17.94
C ILE A 139 -3.97 -14.04 -17.73
N ASP A 140 -3.06 -14.34 -16.80
CA ASP A 140 -2.78 -15.70 -16.35
C ASP A 140 -3.48 -16.04 -15.04
N THR A 141 -3.67 -15.04 -14.16
CA THR A 141 -4.29 -15.20 -12.84
C THR A 141 -5.35 -14.14 -12.61
N VAL A 142 -6.47 -14.54 -12.04
CA VAL A 142 -7.52 -13.64 -11.57
C VAL A 142 -7.66 -13.78 -10.07
N ASN A 143 -7.63 -12.65 -9.36
CA ASN A 143 -7.90 -12.59 -7.93
C ASN A 143 -9.19 -11.80 -7.72
N VAL A 144 -10.13 -12.34 -6.97
CA VAL A 144 -11.33 -11.61 -6.54
C VAL A 144 -11.23 -11.36 -5.05
N VAL A 145 -11.21 -10.10 -4.66
CA VAL A 145 -11.08 -9.68 -3.28
C VAL A 145 -12.40 -9.10 -2.81
N PHE A 146 -12.93 -9.67 -1.74
CA PHE A 146 -14.09 -9.14 -1.04
C PHE A 146 -13.66 -8.42 0.24
N VAL A 147 -14.11 -7.18 0.40
CA VAL A 147 -13.77 -6.32 1.53
C VAL A 147 -15.04 -5.89 2.26
N THR A 148 -15.03 -6.01 3.59
CA THR A 148 -16.18 -5.63 4.42
C THR A 148 -15.76 -5.22 5.82
N ASN A 149 -16.52 -4.32 6.45
CA ASN A 149 -16.43 -4.03 7.88
C ASN A 149 -17.36 -4.94 8.73
N ASP A 150 -17.97 -5.94 8.12
CA ASP A 150 -18.66 -7.05 8.81
C ASP A 150 -17.69 -8.20 9.14
N ILE A 151 -18.17 -9.26 9.78
CA ILE A 151 -17.41 -10.44 10.15
C ILE A 151 -17.74 -11.57 9.17
N ALA A 152 -16.74 -12.06 8.43
CA ALA A 152 -16.87 -13.16 7.48
C ALA A 152 -16.52 -14.49 8.14
N LYS A 153 -17.49 -15.38 8.32
CA LYS A 153 -17.25 -16.67 8.97
C LYS A 153 -16.87 -17.75 7.97
N ASN A 154 -15.65 -18.32 8.15
CA ASN A 154 -15.16 -19.53 7.48
C ASN A 154 -15.52 -19.60 5.98
N TYR A 155 -15.22 -18.53 5.23
CA TYR A 155 -15.52 -18.49 3.81
C TYR A 155 -14.60 -19.43 3.04
N VAL A 156 -15.19 -20.43 2.40
CA VAL A 156 -14.53 -21.30 1.42
C VAL A 156 -15.22 -21.06 0.07
N PRO A 157 -14.54 -20.47 -0.91
CA PRO A 157 -15.13 -20.21 -2.22
C PRO A 157 -15.39 -21.49 -2.98
N ASP A 158 -16.33 -21.44 -3.93
CA ASP A 158 -16.48 -22.48 -4.93
C ASP A 158 -15.34 -22.36 -5.96
N ASP A 159 -14.87 -23.47 -6.50
CA ASP A 159 -13.88 -23.47 -7.58
C ASP A 159 -14.48 -22.81 -8.82
N MET A 160 -13.90 -21.69 -9.21
CA MET A 160 -14.28 -20.97 -10.42
C MET A 160 -13.09 -20.84 -11.36
N LYS A 161 -13.40 -20.85 -12.67
CA LYS A 161 -12.38 -20.73 -13.71
C LYS A 161 -12.71 -19.56 -14.64
N PHE A 162 -11.66 -18.90 -15.07
CA PHE A 162 -11.69 -17.93 -16.15
C PHE A 162 -10.71 -18.39 -17.23
N ARG A 163 -11.24 -18.71 -18.42
CA ARG A 163 -10.47 -19.33 -19.50
C ARG A 163 -9.73 -20.59 -19.02
N LYS A 164 -8.39 -20.62 -19.11
CA LYS A 164 -7.57 -21.77 -18.65
C LYS A 164 -7.07 -21.63 -17.23
N GLY A 165 -7.26 -20.45 -16.59
CA GLY A 165 -6.76 -20.13 -15.25
C GLY A 165 -7.80 -20.32 -14.16
N THR A 166 -7.32 -20.46 -12.94
CA THR A 166 -8.14 -20.50 -11.71
C THR A 166 -8.40 -19.08 -11.23
N ILE A 167 -9.59 -18.85 -10.66
CA ILE A 167 -9.90 -17.61 -9.96
C ILE A 167 -9.59 -17.82 -8.48
N ASN A 168 -8.69 -17.01 -7.93
CA ASN A 168 -8.39 -16.99 -6.51
C ASN A 168 -9.34 -16.03 -5.80
N PHE A 169 -9.66 -16.34 -4.54
CA PHE A 169 -10.56 -15.54 -3.72
C PHE A 169 -9.88 -15.17 -2.40
N ASP A 170 -10.05 -13.95 -1.98
CA ASP A 170 -9.60 -13.49 -0.67
C ASP A 170 -10.66 -12.61 -0.01
N VAL A 171 -10.76 -12.68 1.32
CA VAL A 171 -11.74 -11.93 2.11
C VAL A 171 -11.00 -11.15 3.18
N TYR A 172 -11.22 -9.84 3.22
CA TYR A 172 -10.74 -8.95 4.26
C TYR A 172 -11.93 -8.37 5.01
N ASP A 173 -12.18 -8.93 6.17
CA ASP A 173 -13.21 -8.50 7.09
C ASP A 173 -12.64 -7.67 8.24
N ILE A 174 -13.51 -7.14 9.10
CA ILE A 174 -13.10 -6.26 10.20
C ILE A 174 -12.21 -6.99 11.22
N GLU A 175 -12.43 -8.28 11.47
CA GLU A 175 -11.59 -9.06 12.39
C GLU A 175 -10.18 -9.22 11.84
N ARG A 176 -10.06 -9.60 10.58
CA ARG A 176 -8.76 -9.76 9.93
C ARG A 176 -7.97 -8.44 9.91
N ILE A 177 -8.64 -7.32 9.65
CA ILE A 177 -7.99 -6.01 9.67
C ILE A 177 -7.62 -5.58 11.08
N TYR A 178 -8.51 -5.80 12.06
CA TYR A 178 -8.19 -5.53 13.45
C TYR A 178 -6.94 -6.30 13.89
N HIS A 179 -6.85 -7.57 13.55
CA HIS A 179 -5.67 -8.39 13.85
C HIS A 179 -4.42 -7.91 13.10
N LEU A 180 -4.52 -7.50 11.84
CA LEU A 180 -3.41 -6.92 11.10
C LEU A 180 -2.87 -5.64 11.76
N ILE A 181 -3.74 -4.80 12.33
CA ILE A 181 -3.36 -3.50 12.89
C ILE A 181 -2.89 -3.62 14.34
N ILE A 182 -3.62 -4.34 15.19
CA ILE A 182 -3.43 -4.30 16.64
C ILE A 182 -2.43 -5.34 17.13
N SER A 183 -2.48 -6.55 16.58
CA SER A 183 -1.60 -7.60 17.09
C SER A 183 -0.21 -7.56 16.47
N GLY A 184 -0.07 -7.03 15.24
CA GLY A 184 1.11 -7.44 14.48
C GLY A 184 1.25 -8.97 14.46
N ASP A 185 0.38 -9.62 15.21
CA ASP A 185 0.20 -11.05 15.43
C ASP A 185 -1.24 -11.40 15.03
N ILE A 186 -1.40 -11.96 13.88
CA ILE A 186 -2.46 -12.96 13.66
C ILE A 186 -2.24 -14.02 14.73
N GLU A 187 -3.28 -14.71 15.22
CA GLU A 187 -3.09 -15.97 15.95
C GLU A 187 -2.12 -16.83 15.16
N TYR A 188 -0.86 -16.74 15.55
CA TYR A 188 0.27 -17.26 14.83
C TYR A 188 0.30 -18.76 15.07
N LYS A 189 -0.31 -19.52 14.16
CA LYS A 189 0.15 -20.89 13.97
C LYS A 189 1.52 -20.76 13.30
N PRO A 190 2.61 -21.04 14.02
CA PRO A 190 3.94 -20.84 13.47
C PRO A 190 4.06 -21.66 12.19
N LEU A 191 4.39 -20.98 11.10
CA LEU A 191 4.66 -21.63 9.83
C LEU A 191 5.79 -22.65 10.02
N VAL A 192 5.52 -23.93 9.78
CA VAL A 192 6.51 -24.99 9.90
C VAL A 192 6.96 -25.44 8.51
N VAL A 193 8.16 -25.01 8.11
CA VAL A 193 8.78 -25.41 6.84
C VAL A 193 9.63 -26.65 7.03
N ARG A 194 9.11 -27.80 6.61
CA ARG A 194 9.77 -29.11 6.71
C ARG A 194 10.64 -29.35 5.50
N LEU A 195 11.87 -28.84 5.52
CA LEU A 195 12.80 -28.89 4.40
C LEU A 195 13.07 -30.34 3.97
N LYS A 196 13.47 -31.20 4.92
CA LYS A 196 13.82 -32.60 4.64
C LYS A 196 12.60 -33.43 4.23
N ASN A 197 11.50 -33.33 4.98
CA ASN A 197 10.36 -34.22 4.81
C ASN A 197 9.46 -33.84 3.62
N LYS A 198 9.28 -32.52 3.36
CA LYS A 198 8.38 -32.04 2.32
C LYS A 198 9.10 -31.73 1.00
N TYR A 199 10.30 -31.15 1.09
CA TYR A 199 11.04 -30.69 -0.09
C TYR A 199 12.23 -31.58 -0.44
N HIS A 200 12.54 -32.61 0.38
CA HIS A 200 13.65 -33.54 0.23
C HIS A 200 15.01 -32.80 0.12
N GLN A 201 15.12 -31.68 0.83
CA GLN A 201 16.32 -30.84 0.87
C GLN A 201 16.65 -30.43 2.31
N GLU A 202 17.87 -30.01 2.54
CA GLU A 202 18.37 -29.49 3.80
C GLU A 202 19.16 -28.21 3.52
N LEU A 203 19.22 -27.30 4.48
CA LEU A 203 20.00 -26.07 4.35
C LEU A 203 21.25 -26.15 5.23
N SER A 204 22.41 -26.10 4.60
CA SER A 204 23.68 -25.93 5.31
C SER A 204 23.94 -24.45 5.55
N MET A 205 24.07 -24.06 6.83
CA MET A 205 24.26 -22.68 7.23
C MET A 205 25.42 -22.54 8.22
N ILE A 206 26.16 -21.44 8.13
CA ILE A 206 27.21 -21.08 9.07
C ILE A 206 26.56 -20.41 10.28
N LYS A 207 26.78 -20.96 11.48
CA LYS A 207 26.40 -20.31 12.73
C LYS A 207 27.36 -19.19 13.05
N VAL A 208 26.86 -17.96 13.16
CA VAL A 208 27.65 -16.81 13.63
C VAL A 208 27.89 -16.98 15.12
N LEU A 209 29.17 -17.11 15.51
CA LEU A 209 29.58 -17.29 16.91
C LEU A 209 29.51 -15.93 17.62
N ASN A 210 28.34 -15.59 18.13
CA ASN A 210 28.14 -14.47 19.04
C ASN A 210 27.26 -14.93 20.21
N ASP A 211 27.63 -14.55 21.40
CA ASP A 211 26.84 -14.83 22.61
C ASP A 211 25.75 -13.78 22.78
N ASN A 212 24.82 -13.74 21.80
CA ASN A 212 23.71 -12.80 21.85
C ASN A 212 22.55 -13.43 22.64
N PRO A 213 22.08 -12.80 23.73
CA PRO A 213 20.99 -13.33 24.53
C PRO A 213 19.62 -13.29 23.83
N ILE A 214 19.49 -12.52 22.74
CA ILE A 214 18.21 -12.24 22.08
C ILE A 214 17.96 -13.20 20.90
N TYR A 215 19.01 -13.55 20.13
CA TYR A 215 18.89 -14.39 18.94
C TYR A 215 20.17 -15.13 18.60
N ASP A 216 20.05 -16.24 17.88
CA ASP A 216 21.14 -16.90 17.17
C ASP A 216 21.09 -16.51 15.68
N CYS A 217 22.25 -16.26 15.08
CA CYS A 217 22.34 -15.87 13.67
C CYS A 217 22.99 -16.97 12.84
N TYR A 218 22.39 -17.25 11.68
CA TYR A 218 22.87 -18.20 10.70
C TYR A 218 22.94 -17.52 9.32
N VAL A 219 23.97 -17.82 8.54
CA VAL A 219 24.17 -17.32 7.17
C VAL A 219 24.38 -18.50 6.24
N GLY A 220 23.67 -18.53 5.13
CA GLY A 220 23.76 -19.62 4.17
C GLY A 220 23.21 -19.24 2.80
N ILE A 221 23.03 -20.25 1.97
CA ILE A 221 22.50 -20.13 0.63
C ILE A 221 21.28 -21.04 0.50
N ILE A 222 20.20 -20.53 -0.08
CA ILE A 222 19.04 -21.32 -0.47
C ILE A 222 18.95 -21.41 -2.00
N PRO A 223 18.76 -22.61 -2.58
CA PRO A 223 18.46 -22.74 -4.01
C PRO A 223 17.20 -21.98 -4.40
N GLY A 224 17.24 -21.24 -5.50
CA GLY A 224 16.10 -20.46 -5.98
C GLY A 224 14.85 -21.31 -6.19
N LYS A 225 15.01 -22.52 -6.73
CA LYS A 225 13.91 -23.49 -6.92
C LYS A 225 13.25 -23.92 -5.61
N LEU A 226 14.06 -24.15 -4.54
CA LEU A 226 13.54 -24.47 -3.22
C LEU A 226 12.77 -23.29 -2.64
N LEU A 227 13.33 -22.08 -2.70
CA LEU A 227 12.66 -20.86 -2.22
C LEU A 227 11.34 -20.60 -2.94
N ALA A 228 11.32 -20.79 -4.28
CA ALA A 228 10.09 -20.67 -5.08
C ALA A 228 9.03 -21.70 -4.70
N ASN A 229 9.40 -22.95 -4.44
CA ASN A 229 8.49 -24.00 -4.01
C ASN A 229 7.90 -23.72 -2.62
N ILE A 230 8.74 -23.28 -1.68
CA ILE A 230 8.27 -22.88 -0.35
C ILE A 230 7.29 -21.70 -0.47
N TYR A 231 7.62 -20.70 -1.28
CA TYR A 231 6.73 -19.56 -1.53
C TYR A 231 5.43 -19.96 -2.22
N LYS A 232 5.47 -20.92 -3.14
CA LYS A 232 4.27 -21.48 -3.79
C LYS A 232 3.31 -22.08 -2.76
N ASP A 233 3.84 -22.83 -1.81
CA ASP A 233 3.03 -23.57 -0.84
C ASP A 233 2.52 -22.69 0.31
N GLU A 234 3.34 -21.75 0.78
CA GLU A 234 3.08 -20.96 1.98
C GLU A 234 2.69 -19.51 1.67
N GLY A 235 3.00 -19.04 0.46
CA GLY A 235 2.56 -17.76 -0.06
C GLY A 235 2.86 -16.57 0.84
N GLN A 236 1.82 -15.81 1.13
CA GLN A 236 1.92 -14.63 1.99
C GLN A 236 2.27 -14.96 3.44
N ASN A 237 1.99 -16.18 3.92
CA ASN A 237 2.36 -16.59 5.27
C ASN A 237 3.87 -16.49 5.52
N LEU A 238 4.69 -16.69 4.48
CA LEU A 238 6.14 -16.57 4.54
C LEU A 238 6.62 -15.11 4.62
N ILE A 239 5.79 -14.14 4.21
CA ILE A 239 6.15 -12.71 4.10
C ILE A 239 5.35 -11.83 5.07
N GLN A 240 4.47 -12.38 5.88
CA GLN A 240 3.52 -11.64 6.73
C GLN A 240 4.16 -10.56 7.61
N LYS A 241 5.36 -10.79 8.12
CA LYS A 241 6.12 -9.80 8.91
C LYS A 241 6.94 -8.83 8.05
N ASN A 242 6.95 -9.01 6.73
CA ASN A 242 7.68 -8.16 5.78
C ASN A 242 6.76 -7.09 5.17
N VAL A 243 6.25 -6.21 5.99
CA VAL A 243 5.25 -5.17 5.66
C VAL A 243 5.69 -4.20 4.54
N ARG A 244 6.94 -4.28 4.04
CA ARG A 244 7.51 -3.23 3.18
C ARG A 244 8.13 -3.65 1.86
N SER A 245 8.57 -4.87 1.74
CA SER A 245 9.41 -5.24 0.59
C SER A 245 8.63 -5.46 -0.70
N TYR A 246 7.33 -5.70 -0.63
CA TYR A 246 6.53 -5.93 -1.83
C TYR A 246 6.10 -4.62 -2.52
N LEU A 247 5.94 -3.53 -1.78
CA LEU A 247 5.49 -2.23 -2.30
C LEU A 247 6.59 -1.42 -3.01
N GLN A 248 7.86 -1.77 -2.89
CA GLN A 248 8.97 -0.94 -3.39
C GLN A 248 9.52 -1.31 -4.76
N ALA A 249 8.97 -2.30 -5.46
CA ALA A 249 9.58 -2.79 -6.69
C ALA A 249 8.69 -2.85 -7.92
N THR A 250 8.05 -1.78 -8.26
CA THR A 250 7.56 -1.59 -9.61
C THR A 250 8.61 -0.82 -10.43
N GLY A 251 9.07 -1.40 -11.53
CA GLY A 251 9.85 -0.74 -12.56
C GLY A 251 11.31 -1.19 -12.68
N LYS A 252 12.28 -0.41 -12.20
CA LYS A 252 13.71 -0.64 -12.53
C LYS A 252 14.34 -1.82 -11.79
N VAL A 253 14.05 -2.01 -10.49
CA VAL A 253 14.63 -3.09 -9.68
C VAL A 253 14.09 -4.45 -10.13
N ASN A 254 12.79 -4.55 -10.37
CA ASN A 254 12.17 -5.78 -10.88
C ASN A 254 12.66 -6.13 -12.29
N LYS A 255 12.93 -5.11 -13.12
CA LYS A 255 13.50 -5.32 -14.45
C LYS A 255 14.93 -5.87 -14.35
N GLY A 256 15.73 -5.39 -13.38
CA GLY A 256 17.06 -5.92 -13.08
C GLY A 256 17.01 -7.37 -12.63
N ILE A 257 16.20 -7.69 -11.61
CA ILE A 257 16.01 -9.06 -11.09
C ILE A 257 15.53 -10.01 -12.19
N LYS A 258 14.55 -9.59 -13.01
CA LYS A 258 14.03 -10.39 -14.11
C LYS A 258 15.07 -10.64 -15.20
N ASN A 259 15.88 -9.63 -15.52
CA ASN A 259 16.97 -9.79 -16.49
C ASN A 259 18.02 -10.77 -16.00
N SER A 260 18.42 -10.71 -14.72
CA SER A 260 19.34 -11.68 -14.11
C SER A 260 18.77 -13.09 -14.18
N LEU A 261 17.49 -13.28 -13.77
CA LEU A 261 16.85 -14.61 -13.80
C LEU A 261 16.70 -15.19 -15.21
N ALA A 262 16.52 -14.35 -16.24
CA ALA A 262 16.28 -14.79 -17.61
C ALA A 262 17.55 -14.98 -18.43
N LYS A 263 18.62 -14.22 -18.16
CA LYS A 263 19.80 -14.15 -19.00
C LYS A 263 21.07 -14.68 -18.35
N GLU A 264 21.19 -14.49 -17.04
CA GLU A 264 22.41 -14.78 -16.25
C GLU A 264 22.02 -15.33 -14.87
N PRO A 265 21.26 -16.46 -14.80
CA PRO A 265 20.75 -17.01 -13.53
C PRO A 265 21.88 -17.38 -12.55
N GLU A 266 23.04 -17.79 -13.04
CA GLU A 266 24.23 -18.09 -12.26
C GLU A 266 24.83 -16.86 -11.56
N MET A 267 24.61 -15.65 -12.12
CA MET A 267 25.07 -14.38 -11.53
C MET A 267 24.06 -13.78 -10.55
N PHE A 268 22.91 -14.44 -10.36
CA PHE A 268 21.84 -13.90 -9.54
C PHE A 268 22.27 -13.50 -8.14
N MET A 269 23.04 -14.36 -7.48
CA MET A 269 23.55 -14.11 -6.13
C MET A 269 24.54 -12.93 -6.06
N ALA A 270 25.31 -12.70 -7.12
CA ALA A 270 26.26 -11.60 -7.19
C ALA A 270 25.58 -10.25 -7.43
N TYR A 271 24.48 -10.23 -8.21
CA TYR A 271 23.80 -9.00 -8.60
C TYR A 271 22.68 -8.58 -7.65
N ASN A 272 22.18 -9.50 -6.83
CA ASN A 272 21.01 -9.26 -5.99
C ASN A 272 21.33 -9.44 -4.52
N ASN A 273 20.76 -8.58 -3.69
CA ASN A 273 20.76 -8.76 -2.25
C ASN A 273 19.96 -10.01 -1.89
N GLY A 274 20.45 -10.79 -0.96
CA GLY A 274 19.78 -11.97 -0.45
C GLY A 274 18.51 -11.63 0.35
N ILE A 275 18.05 -12.60 1.12
CA ILE A 275 16.91 -12.45 2.02
C ILE A 275 17.36 -12.41 3.48
N SER A 276 16.70 -11.57 4.30
CA SER A 276 16.84 -11.61 5.76
C SER A 276 15.56 -12.20 6.34
N THR A 277 15.72 -13.19 7.20
CA THR A 277 14.61 -13.98 7.74
C THR A 277 14.72 -14.10 9.25
N ILE A 278 13.60 -14.36 9.90
CA ILE A 278 13.52 -14.72 11.31
C ILE A 278 12.85 -16.07 11.45
N ALA A 279 13.07 -16.74 12.57
CA ALA A 279 12.36 -17.95 12.95
C ALA A 279 12.23 -18.02 14.48
N ASP A 280 11.24 -18.80 14.94
CA ASP A 280 11.07 -19.08 16.37
C ASP A 280 12.01 -20.20 16.82
N SER A 281 12.20 -21.23 15.96
CA SER A 281 13.13 -22.33 16.22
C SER A 281 13.56 -23.03 14.93
N ILE A 282 14.62 -23.82 15.02
CA ILE A 282 15.14 -24.67 13.93
C ILE A 282 15.40 -26.07 14.47
N GLU A 283 15.19 -27.10 13.62
CA GLU A 283 15.64 -28.44 13.87
C GLU A 283 16.91 -28.74 13.07
N ILE A 284 17.98 -29.10 13.76
CA ILE A 284 19.30 -29.37 13.19
C ILE A 284 19.49 -30.88 13.00
N ASP A 285 20.08 -31.29 11.89
CA ASP A 285 20.61 -32.64 11.69
C ASP A 285 22.03 -32.72 12.27
N GLU A 286 22.14 -33.14 13.52
CA GLU A 286 23.42 -33.19 14.21
C GLU A 286 24.42 -34.17 13.56
N LYS A 287 23.90 -35.22 12.88
CA LYS A 287 24.75 -36.21 12.23
C LYS A 287 25.47 -35.68 11.01
N ASN A 288 24.83 -34.78 10.30
CA ASN A 288 25.36 -34.16 9.08
C ASN A 288 25.97 -32.76 9.34
N SER A 289 25.86 -32.25 10.57
CA SER A 289 26.46 -30.97 10.98
C SER A 289 27.93 -31.15 11.40
N VAL A 290 28.73 -30.15 11.07
CA VAL A 290 30.17 -30.10 11.48
C VAL A 290 30.42 -28.78 12.23
N LYS A 291 31.57 -28.67 12.90
CA LYS A 291 31.90 -27.47 13.69
C LYS A 291 31.78 -26.21 12.86
N GLY A 292 30.86 -25.33 13.26
CA GLY A 292 30.57 -24.04 12.62
C GLY A 292 29.58 -24.09 11.46
N ILE A 293 29.23 -25.28 10.92
CA ILE A 293 28.26 -25.46 9.88
C ILE A 293 27.14 -26.37 10.40
N VAL A 294 25.92 -25.86 10.43
CA VAL A 294 24.73 -26.60 10.85
C VAL A 294 23.87 -26.96 9.61
N VAL A 295 23.32 -28.18 9.66
CA VAL A 295 22.38 -28.66 8.65
C VAL A 295 20.97 -28.57 9.21
N ILE A 296 20.14 -27.71 8.63
CA ILE A 296 18.76 -27.44 9.10
C ILE A 296 17.78 -28.30 8.32
N LYS A 297 16.95 -29.08 9.04
CA LYS A 297 15.90 -29.97 8.50
C LYS A 297 14.53 -29.33 8.51
N GLU A 298 14.25 -28.52 9.54
CA GLU A 298 12.94 -27.88 9.74
C GLU A 298 13.14 -26.49 10.33
N ILE A 299 12.31 -25.54 9.90
CA ILE A 299 12.27 -24.15 10.41
C ILE A 299 10.85 -23.87 10.88
N THR A 300 10.68 -23.55 12.15
CA THR A 300 9.41 -23.17 12.74
C THR A 300 9.33 -21.65 12.88
N GLY A 301 8.19 -21.07 12.53
CA GLY A 301 8.00 -19.63 12.59
C GLY A 301 8.80 -18.85 11.54
N TRP A 302 9.12 -19.47 10.40
CA TRP A 302 9.94 -18.83 9.38
C TRP A 302 9.23 -17.69 8.71
N GLN A 303 9.86 -16.51 8.72
CA GLN A 303 9.35 -15.29 8.13
C GLN A 303 10.45 -14.55 7.38
N ILE A 304 10.18 -14.13 6.15
CA ILE A 304 11.04 -13.25 5.37
C ILE A 304 10.75 -11.80 5.77
N VAL A 305 11.68 -11.13 6.43
CA VAL A 305 11.56 -9.75 6.88
C VAL A 305 12.19 -8.73 5.92
N ASN A 306 13.07 -9.19 5.04
CA ASN A 306 13.63 -8.41 3.93
C ASN A 306 13.94 -9.34 2.74
N GLY A 307 13.75 -8.86 1.50
CA GLY A 307 13.94 -9.66 0.28
C GLY A 307 12.68 -10.37 -0.22
N GLY A 308 11.49 -9.98 0.25
CA GLY A 308 10.21 -10.53 -0.24
C GLY A 308 10.03 -10.36 -1.75
N GLN A 309 10.55 -9.28 -2.34
CA GLN A 309 10.55 -9.06 -3.78
C GLN A 309 11.43 -10.06 -4.53
N THR A 310 12.61 -10.30 -4.03
CA THR A 310 13.52 -11.32 -4.56
C THR A 310 12.80 -12.66 -4.59
N THR A 311 12.15 -13.03 -3.48
CA THR A 311 11.38 -14.28 -3.35
C THR A 311 10.22 -14.35 -4.34
N ALA A 312 9.41 -13.30 -4.42
CA ALA A 312 8.28 -13.24 -5.34
C ALA A 312 8.71 -13.24 -6.82
N SER A 313 9.83 -12.59 -7.14
CA SER A 313 10.38 -12.59 -8.52
C SER A 313 10.88 -13.97 -8.94
N ILE A 314 11.53 -14.70 -8.05
CA ILE A 314 11.99 -16.07 -8.30
C ILE A 314 10.79 -17.01 -8.47
N TYR A 315 9.77 -16.88 -7.61
CA TYR A 315 8.53 -17.64 -7.77
C TYR A 315 7.85 -17.37 -9.12
N ASN A 316 7.79 -16.12 -9.54
CA ASN A 316 7.23 -15.76 -10.84
C ASN A 316 8.06 -16.29 -12.02
N ALA A 317 9.39 -16.28 -11.90
CA ALA A 317 10.25 -16.91 -12.89
C ALA A 317 9.93 -18.41 -13.05
N MET A 318 9.67 -19.11 -11.93
CA MET A 318 9.22 -20.50 -11.94
C MET A 318 7.87 -20.66 -12.64
N GLN A 319 6.90 -19.79 -12.39
CA GLN A 319 5.59 -19.82 -13.07
C GLN A 319 5.72 -19.61 -14.59
N ASN A 320 6.68 -18.78 -15.01
CA ASN A 320 7.00 -18.55 -16.42
C ASN A 320 7.95 -19.61 -17.02
N LYS A 321 8.20 -20.71 -16.29
CA LYS A 321 9.05 -21.83 -16.72
C LYS A 321 10.51 -21.43 -17.03
N LEU A 322 11.02 -20.38 -16.40
CA LEU A 322 12.44 -20.06 -16.47
C LEU A 322 13.23 -21.09 -15.64
N PRO A 323 14.43 -21.48 -16.09
CA PRO A 323 15.29 -22.39 -15.34
C PRO A 323 15.77 -21.72 -14.05
N LEU A 324 15.61 -22.40 -12.92
CA LEU A 324 16.04 -21.92 -11.59
C LEU A 324 17.15 -22.80 -10.98
N GLU A 325 17.68 -23.70 -11.75
CA GLU A 325 18.69 -24.67 -11.28
C GLU A 325 19.98 -23.96 -10.82
N ASP A 326 20.37 -22.89 -11.54
CA ASP A 326 21.59 -22.11 -11.24
C ASP A 326 21.31 -20.88 -10.36
N VAL A 327 20.06 -20.65 -9.95
CA VAL A 327 19.70 -19.52 -9.10
C VAL A 327 19.98 -19.85 -7.64
N SER A 328 20.88 -19.08 -7.03
CA SER A 328 21.21 -19.16 -5.61
C SER A 328 20.89 -17.85 -4.90
N VAL A 329 20.38 -17.92 -3.67
CA VAL A 329 19.97 -16.75 -2.87
C VAL A 329 20.66 -16.80 -1.51
N GLN A 330 21.36 -15.72 -1.14
CA GLN A 330 21.90 -15.58 0.20
C GLN A 330 20.78 -15.45 1.22
N VAL A 331 20.88 -16.18 2.33
CA VAL A 331 19.94 -16.14 3.45
C VAL A 331 20.66 -15.77 4.73
N LYS A 332 20.14 -14.76 5.42
CA LYS A 332 20.44 -14.48 6.83
C LYS A 332 19.24 -14.90 7.65
N LEU A 333 19.42 -15.88 8.53
CA LEU A 333 18.38 -16.41 9.42
C LEU A 333 18.70 -16.01 10.87
N SER A 334 17.77 -15.30 11.52
CA SER A 334 17.85 -14.96 12.95
C SER A 334 16.82 -15.78 13.72
N VAL A 335 17.27 -16.71 14.54
CA VAL A 335 16.39 -17.52 15.41
C VAL A 335 16.23 -16.81 16.74
N ILE A 336 15.01 -16.40 17.06
CA ILE A 336 14.69 -15.54 18.20
C ILE A 336 14.54 -16.40 19.47
N LYS A 337 15.32 -16.07 20.52
CA LYS A 337 15.31 -16.81 21.80
C LYS A 337 14.12 -16.45 22.69
N HIS A 338 13.55 -15.27 22.52
CA HIS A 338 12.41 -14.75 23.30
C HIS A 338 11.25 -14.42 22.36
N THR A 339 10.31 -15.34 22.19
CA THR A 339 9.21 -15.24 21.22
C THR A 339 8.26 -14.08 21.50
N GLU A 340 8.13 -13.63 22.76
CA GLU A 340 7.35 -12.46 23.12
C GLU A 340 7.90 -11.13 22.53
N LYS A 341 9.18 -11.10 22.14
CA LYS A 341 9.84 -9.95 21.48
C LYS A 341 9.99 -10.14 19.96
N ALA A 342 9.57 -11.27 19.42
CA ALA A 342 9.79 -11.60 18.00
C ALA A 342 9.18 -10.54 17.06
N GLY A 343 8.01 -10.01 17.36
CA GLY A 343 7.37 -8.95 16.59
C GLY A 343 8.17 -7.65 16.60
N GLU A 344 8.69 -7.24 17.74
CA GLU A 344 9.53 -6.04 17.89
C GLU A 344 10.86 -6.20 17.14
N ILE A 345 11.48 -7.37 17.25
CA ILE A 345 12.75 -7.68 16.58
C ILE A 345 12.56 -7.74 15.06
N ALA A 346 11.51 -8.38 14.59
CA ALA A 346 11.15 -8.41 13.17
C ALA A 346 10.93 -7.00 12.59
N ALA A 347 10.18 -6.17 13.34
CA ALA A 347 9.96 -4.78 12.99
C ALA A 347 11.29 -3.99 12.94
N ASN A 348 12.20 -4.22 13.88
CA ASN A 348 13.50 -3.58 13.91
C ASN A 348 14.41 -4.05 12.77
N ILE A 349 14.49 -5.34 12.47
CA ILE A 349 15.28 -5.88 11.34
C ILE A 349 14.77 -5.29 10.01
N SER A 350 13.46 -5.26 9.81
CA SER A 350 12.84 -4.62 8.64
C SER A 350 13.08 -3.10 8.61
N LYS A 351 13.06 -2.45 9.77
CA LYS A 351 13.25 -1.02 9.99
C LYS A 351 14.65 -0.55 9.61
N TYR A 352 15.68 -1.22 10.11
CA TYR A 352 17.07 -0.81 9.88
C TYR A 352 17.55 -1.10 8.46
N ALA A 353 16.85 -1.94 7.73
CA ALA A 353 17.23 -2.26 6.36
C ALA A 353 16.82 -1.19 5.32
N ASN A 354 15.77 -0.35 5.57
CA ASN A 354 15.20 0.47 4.48
C ASN A 354 14.52 1.81 4.86
N ASP A 355 14.51 2.30 6.14
CA ASP A 355 13.56 3.37 6.50
C ASP A 355 14.09 4.48 7.44
N GLU A 356 15.37 4.76 7.42
CA GLU A 356 16.00 5.75 8.32
C GLU A 356 15.35 7.15 8.19
N TYR A 357 14.98 7.56 6.97
CA TYR A 357 14.31 8.82 6.71
C TYR A 357 12.98 8.94 7.48
N HIS A 358 12.09 7.96 7.32
CA HIS A 358 10.76 8.01 7.93
C HIS A 358 10.79 7.81 9.44
N ILE A 359 11.81 7.13 9.96
CA ILE A 359 12.04 7.01 11.41
C ILE A 359 12.41 8.37 12.01
N LYS A 360 13.33 9.09 11.37
CA LYS A 360 13.72 10.43 11.80
C LYS A 360 12.52 11.39 11.75
N MET A 361 11.72 11.33 10.67
CA MET A 361 10.49 12.13 10.53
C MET A 361 9.48 11.85 11.65
N GLU A 362 9.26 10.58 12.00
CA GLU A 362 8.41 10.18 13.12
C GLU A 362 8.94 10.73 14.46
N GLN A 363 10.25 10.60 14.71
CA GLN A 363 10.87 11.09 15.94
C GLN A 363 10.76 12.62 16.08
N ILE A 364 10.92 13.35 14.98
CA ILE A 364 10.76 14.81 14.92
C ILE A 364 9.30 15.17 15.18
N SER A 365 8.35 14.47 14.56
CA SER A 365 6.91 14.64 14.76
C SER A 365 6.53 14.59 16.24
N ARG A 366 7.06 13.62 16.98
CA ARG A 366 6.79 13.43 18.42
C ARG A 366 7.31 14.58 19.30
N ARG A 367 8.23 15.39 18.80
CA ARG A 367 8.88 16.50 19.54
C ARG A 367 8.49 17.89 19.03
N THR A 368 7.69 17.96 17.98
CA THR A 368 7.32 19.23 17.33
C THR A 368 5.86 19.56 17.66
N PHE A 369 5.67 20.64 18.42
CA PHE A 369 4.37 21.16 18.80
C PHE A 369 4.00 22.35 17.90
N ILE A 370 2.69 22.52 17.69
CA ILE A 370 2.15 23.68 16.98
C ILE A 370 2.25 24.88 17.92
N PRO A 371 2.76 26.03 17.44
CA PRO A 371 2.78 27.25 18.24
C PRO A 371 1.34 27.66 18.58
N VAL A 372 1.01 27.76 19.87
CA VAL A 372 -0.28 28.26 20.34
C VAL A 372 -0.01 29.51 21.16
N ASP A 373 -0.89 30.52 21.04
CA ASP A 373 -0.80 31.73 21.86
C ASP A 373 -0.78 31.39 23.37
N LYS A 374 0.31 31.77 24.00
CA LYS A 374 0.62 31.74 25.42
C LYS A 374 0.02 30.60 26.27
N GLY A 375 0.79 29.55 26.47
CA GLY A 375 0.66 28.67 27.63
C GLY A 375 0.00 27.31 27.43
N LYS A 376 -0.33 26.92 26.21
CA LYS A 376 -0.87 25.59 25.89
C LYS A 376 -0.22 25.00 24.62
N GLU A 377 1.04 24.68 24.68
CA GLU A 377 1.70 23.81 23.67
C GLU A 377 1.16 22.38 23.84
N THR A 378 -0.03 22.12 23.31
CA THR A 378 -0.70 20.85 23.55
C THR A 378 -0.99 20.07 22.26
N GLU A 379 -0.97 20.69 21.10
CA GLU A 379 -1.36 20.05 19.85
C GLU A 379 -0.16 19.71 18.96
N GLN A 380 -0.24 18.54 18.30
CA GLN A 380 0.82 18.02 17.44
C GLN A 380 0.22 17.40 16.18
N TRP A 381 1.01 17.39 15.11
CA TRP A 381 0.80 16.48 13.99
C TRP A 381 1.44 15.15 14.29
N PHE A 382 0.77 14.06 13.95
CA PHE A 382 1.25 12.71 14.12
C PHE A 382 1.64 12.13 12.75
N TYR A 383 2.94 11.92 12.57
CA TYR A 383 3.45 11.29 11.36
C TYR A 383 3.43 9.78 11.53
N GLU A 384 2.52 9.13 10.80
CA GLU A 384 2.42 7.67 10.79
C GLU A 384 3.38 7.09 9.77
N ARG A 385 4.36 6.38 10.27
CA ARG A 385 5.27 5.59 9.46
C ARG A 385 4.60 4.32 8.92
N ALA A 386 3.70 3.73 9.69
CA ALA A 386 2.81 2.66 9.29
C ALA A 386 1.38 3.01 9.75
N ARG A 387 0.40 2.84 8.89
CA ARG A 387 -0.99 3.16 9.20
C ARG A 387 -1.49 2.29 10.36
N GLY A 388 -2.31 2.88 11.23
CA GLY A 388 -2.72 2.26 12.48
C GLY A 388 -1.71 2.43 13.64
N GLN A 389 -0.54 3.01 13.40
CA GLN A 389 0.43 3.30 14.44
C GLN A 389 -0.15 4.21 15.53
N TYR A 390 -1.01 5.16 15.15
CA TYR A 390 -1.75 5.98 16.11
C TYR A 390 -2.61 5.14 17.06
N LEU A 391 -3.33 4.13 16.55
CA LEU A 391 -4.15 3.23 17.36
C LEU A 391 -3.31 2.41 18.32
N VAL A 392 -2.17 1.92 17.88
CA VAL A 392 -1.21 1.21 18.74
C VAL A 392 -0.75 2.12 19.87
N GLU A 393 -0.38 3.37 19.57
CA GLU A 393 0.06 4.36 20.59
C GLU A 393 -1.08 4.74 21.55
N LEU A 394 -2.30 4.92 21.02
CA LEU A 394 -3.48 5.18 21.84
C LEU A 394 -3.78 4.02 22.79
N ASN A 395 -3.67 2.78 22.31
CA ASN A 395 -3.93 1.58 23.12
C ASN A 395 -2.84 1.32 24.18
N ARG A 396 -1.65 1.86 23.99
CA ARG A 396 -0.58 1.86 25.01
C ARG A 396 -0.87 2.80 26.20
N GLN A 397 -1.83 3.73 26.04
CA GLN A 397 -2.25 4.59 27.14
C GLN A 397 -3.06 3.77 28.15
N LEU A 398 -2.52 3.63 29.38
CA LEU A 398 -3.04 2.70 30.41
C LEU A 398 -4.34 3.17 31.05
N THR A 399 -4.65 4.48 31.00
CA THR A 399 -5.83 5.04 31.68
C THR A 399 -6.77 5.77 30.72
N PRO A 400 -8.08 5.81 30.99
CA PRO A 400 -9.03 6.59 30.20
C PRO A 400 -8.67 8.08 30.11
N LYS A 401 -8.08 8.63 31.16
CA LYS A 401 -7.60 10.02 31.19
C LYS A 401 -6.46 10.22 30.21
N ALA A 402 -5.43 9.38 30.26
CA ALA A 402 -4.30 9.44 29.33
C ALA A 402 -4.73 9.25 27.86
N LYS A 403 -5.68 8.35 27.58
CA LYS A 403 -6.27 8.20 26.24
C LYS A 403 -6.96 9.46 25.76
N ARG A 404 -7.72 10.13 26.62
CA ARG A 404 -8.39 11.40 26.31
C ARG A 404 -7.39 12.52 26.03
N GLU A 405 -6.37 12.66 26.86
CA GLU A 405 -5.30 13.64 26.68
C GLU A 405 -4.52 13.39 25.37
N PHE A 406 -4.24 12.13 25.05
CA PHE A 406 -3.60 11.76 23.79
C PHE A 406 -4.46 12.14 22.57
N LYS A 407 -5.77 11.85 22.61
CA LYS A 407 -6.72 12.24 21.56
C LYS A 407 -6.85 13.76 21.39
N MET A 408 -6.82 14.52 22.48
CA MET A 408 -6.84 15.98 22.43
C MET A 408 -5.56 16.55 21.83
N ARG A 409 -4.41 15.99 22.20
CA ARG A 409 -3.10 16.41 21.67
C ARG A 409 -2.96 16.12 20.18
N ILE A 410 -3.49 14.99 19.72
CA ILE A 410 -3.40 14.54 18.33
C ILE A 410 -4.82 14.26 17.80
N PRO A 411 -5.56 15.29 17.41
CA PRO A 411 -6.89 15.11 16.82
C PRO A 411 -6.78 14.40 15.45
N LYS A 412 -7.86 13.76 15.02
CA LYS A 412 -7.94 12.98 13.77
C LYS A 412 -7.37 13.72 12.56
N LYS A 413 -7.74 14.98 12.37
CA LYS A 413 -7.30 15.85 11.26
C LYS A 413 -5.81 16.13 11.20
N ARG A 414 -5.05 15.79 12.25
CA ARG A 414 -3.60 16.00 12.35
C ARG A 414 -2.81 14.69 12.30
N ARG A 415 -3.39 13.67 11.72
CA ARG A 415 -2.70 12.41 11.46
C ARG A 415 -2.34 12.37 9.98
N ILE A 416 -1.12 12.10 9.68
CA ILE A 416 -0.63 12.02 8.31
C ILE A 416 0.25 10.80 8.11
N SER A 417 -0.12 9.93 7.17
CA SER A 417 0.72 8.80 6.81
C SER A 417 1.87 9.24 5.90
N LYS A 418 2.96 8.46 5.89
CA LYS A 418 4.12 8.71 5.03
C LYS A 418 3.76 8.77 3.53
N THR A 419 2.80 7.95 3.10
CA THR A 419 2.34 7.90 1.70
C THR A 419 1.56 9.14 1.31
N VAL A 420 0.72 9.66 2.21
CA VAL A 420 0.00 10.92 2.00
C VAL A 420 0.96 12.12 2.06
N ALA A 421 1.92 12.12 2.99
CA ALA A 421 2.95 13.15 3.02
C ALA A 421 3.78 13.18 1.73
N ALA A 422 4.19 12.01 1.23
CA ALA A 422 4.87 11.88 -0.06
C ALA A 422 4.02 12.40 -1.22
N LYS A 423 2.71 12.12 -1.23
CA LYS A 423 1.76 12.63 -2.22
C LYS A 423 1.75 14.17 -2.24
N CYS A 424 1.62 14.80 -1.08
CA CYS A 424 1.58 16.26 -0.97
C CYS A 424 2.90 16.91 -1.42
N LEU A 425 4.04 16.35 -1.01
CA LEU A 425 5.35 16.85 -1.42
C LEU A 425 5.58 16.70 -2.93
N MET A 426 5.30 15.54 -3.49
CA MET A 426 5.50 15.27 -4.92
C MET A 426 4.63 16.15 -5.81
N THR A 427 3.39 16.45 -5.40
CA THR A 427 2.56 17.41 -6.12
C THR A 427 3.19 18.79 -6.13
N TYR A 428 3.59 19.30 -4.97
CA TYR A 428 4.23 20.62 -4.86
C TYR A 428 5.55 20.71 -5.63
N MET A 429 6.30 19.61 -5.72
CA MET A 429 7.55 19.51 -6.48
C MET A 429 7.36 19.44 -8.01
N GLY A 430 6.13 19.49 -8.52
CA GLY A 430 5.83 19.50 -9.95
C GLY A 430 5.70 18.10 -10.59
N TYR A 431 5.31 17.09 -9.81
CA TYR A 431 5.09 15.73 -10.30
C TYR A 431 3.61 15.28 -10.21
N PRO A 432 2.61 16.10 -10.66
CA PRO A 432 1.19 15.79 -10.53
C PRO A 432 0.80 14.51 -11.29
N TYR A 433 1.45 14.23 -12.41
CA TYR A 433 1.21 13.05 -13.24
C TYR A 433 1.65 11.73 -12.58
N TYR A 434 2.69 11.74 -11.72
CA TYR A 434 3.04 10.56 -10.92
C TYR A 434 2.02 10.31 -9.82
N VAL A 435 1.58 11.38 -9.15
CA VAL A 435 0.57 11.29 -8.10
C VAL A 435 -0.76 10.77 -8.66
N SER A 436 -1.11 11.16 -9.87
CA SER A 436 -2.29 10.67 -10.59
C SER A 436 -2.25 9.17 -10.91
N LYS A 437 -1.08 8.52 -10.87
CA LYS A 437 -0.93 7.07 -11.08
C LYS A 437 -1.26 6.22 -9.84
N GLY A 438 -1.38 6.84 -8.67
CA GLY A 438 -1.68 6.17 -7.41
C GLY A 438 -0.61 6.38 -6.33
N LEU A 439 -0.99 6.12 -5.07
CA LEU A 439 -0.14 6.39 -3.91
C LEU A 439 1.18 5.60 -3.93
N GLU A 440 1.12 4.35 -4.34
CA GLU A 440 2.29 3.45 -4.33
C GLU A 440 3.31 3.82 -5.40
N SER A 441 2.85 4.04 -6.63
CA SER A 441 3.72 4.49 -7.73
C SER A 441 4.41 5.81 -7.39
N ASN A 442 3.68 6.72 -6.75
CA ASN A 442 4.21 7.98 -6.27
C ASN A 442 5.24 7.80 -5.16
N PHE A 443 4.98 6.91 -4.20
CA PHE A 443 5.86 6.68 -3.06
C PHE A 443 7.21 6.08 -3.47
N ILE A 444 7.24 5.27 -4.52
CA ILE A 444 8.49 4.73 -5.08
C ILE A 444 9.38 5.86 -5.60
N ILE A 445 8.81 6.76 -6.43
CA ILE A 445 9.56 7.90 -6.97
C ILE A 445 10.02 8.82 -5.84
N PHE A 446 9.18 9.03 -4.83
CA PHE A 446 9.53 9.78 -3.63
C PHE A 446 10.74 9.16 -2.89
N SER A 447 10.74 7.85 -2.71
CA SER A 447 11.86 7.13 -2.08
C SER A 447 13.16 7.24 -2.88
N ASP A 448 13.09 7.20 -4.21
CA ASP A 448 14.27 7.40 -5.07
C ASP A 448 14.80 8.84 -4.95
N LYS A 449 13.92 9.84 -4.81
CA LYS A 449 14.31 11.24 -4.60
C LYS A 449 14.96 11.49 -3.23
N ILE A 450 14.56 10.76 -2.20
CA ILE A 450 15.26 10.77 -0.90
C ILE A 450 16.68 10.20 -1.07
N LYS A 451 16.83 9.09 -1.78
CA LYS A 451 18.15 8.44 -2.00
C LYS A 451 19.09 9.29 -2.85
N SER A 452 18.55 10.01 -3.84
CA SER A 452 19.34 10.92 -4.70
C SER A 452 19.71 12.24 -4.01
N GLY A 453 19.15 12.54 -2.83
CA GLY A 453 19.36 13.79 -2.10
C GLY A 453 18.53 14.97 -2.64
N GLU A 454 17.63 14.75 -3.59
CA GLU A 454 16.70 15.80 -4.08
C GLU A 454 15.70 16.20 -2.98
N ILE A 455 15.33 15.27 -2.12
CA ILE A 455 14.56 15.55 -0.90
C ILE A 455 15.54 15.66 0.27
N PRO A 456 15.55 16.80 1.00
CA PRO A 456 16.47 17.03 2.10
C PRO A 456 16.31 16.00 3.23
N GLN A 457 17.42 15.73 3.94
CA GLN A 457 17.38 14.87 5.12
C GLN A 457 16.48 15.45 6.21
N PRO A 458 15.81 14.61 7.03
CA PRO A 458 14.87 15.03 8.05
C PRO A 458 15.51 15.93 9.11
N THR A 459 15.01 17.16 9.19
CA THR A 459 15.22 18.12 10.27
C THR A 459 13.87 18.64 10.75
N LYS A 460 13.83 19.43 11.82
CA LYS A 460 12.60 20.06 12.30
C LYS A 460 11.99 21.00 11.25
N GLU A 461 12.84 21.74 10.54
CA GLU A 461 12.46 22.67 9.48
C GLU A 461 11.86 21.92 8.28
N VAL A 462 12.51 20.83 7.84
CA VAL A 462 12.01 19.95 6.78
C VAL A 462 10.67 19.32 7.16
N TYR A 463 10.51 18.93 8.41
CA TYR A 463 9.24 18.41 8.91
C TYR A 463 8.12 19.47 8.89
N ILE A 464 8.41 20.67 9.38
CA ILE A 464 7.44 21.78 9.36
C ILE A 464 7.06 22.14 7.93
N ASP A 465 8.03 22.28 7.04
CA ASP A 465 7.81 22.52 5.61
C ASP A 465 6.94 21.44 4.96
N MET A 466 7.19 20.18 5.29
CA MET A 466 6.33 19.07 4.82
C MET A 466 4.90 19.21 5.33
N ILE A 467 4.69 19.48 6.63
CA ILE A 467 3.34 19.60 7.20
C ILE A 467 2.60 20.81 6.62
N THR A 468 3.27 21.92 6.38
CA THR A 468 2.63 23.10 5.77
C THR A 468 2.15 22.83 4.35
N LYS A 469 2.88 22.01 3.58
CA LYS A 469 2.43 21.52 2.27
C LYS A 469 1.27 20.53 2.38
N VAL A 470 1.22 19.73 3.45
CA VAL A 470 0.06 18.87 3.74
C VAL A 470 -1.18 19.72 4.04
N ILE A 471 -1.07 20.74 4.89
CA ILE A 471 -2.17 21.67 5.20
C ILE A 471 -2.67 22.34 3.91
N MET A 472 -1.74 22.85 3.10
CA MET A 472 -2.07 23.46 1.82
C MET A 472 -2.78 22.49 0.89
N PHE A 473 -2.31 21.24 0.79
CA PHE A 473 -2.95 20.21 -0.03
C PHE A 473 -4.38 19.93 0.42
N GLN A 474 -4.62 19.78 1.72
CA GLN A 474 -5.95 19.53 2.29
C GLN A 474 -6.90 20.69 2.03
N GLN A 475 -6.45 21.94 2.22
CA GLN A 475 -7.29 23.11 1.99
C GLN A 475 -7.53 23.38 0.50
N CYS A 476 -6.53 23.15 -0.35
CA CYS A 476 -6.70 23.17 -1.81
C CYS A 476 -7.74 22.13 -2.25
N ASP A 477 -7.70 20.93 -1.69
CA ASP A 477 -8.69 19.88 -1.98
C ASP A 477 -10.12 20.32 -1.58
N ASN A 478 -10.26 20.95 -0.42
CA ASN A 478 -11.55 21.49 0.04
C ASN A 478 -12.08 22.59 -0.89
N LEU A 479 -11.24 23.53 -1.29
CA LEU A 479 -11.61 24.62 -2.22
C LEU A 479 -12.00 24.06 -3.60
N VAL A 480 -11.20 23.16 -4.17
CA VAL A 480 -11.48 22.51 -5.46
C VAL A 480 -12.77 21.70 -5.38
N ASN A 481 -13.02 21.01 -4.26
CA ASN A 481 -14.25 20.23 -4.05
C ASN A 481 -15.50 21.11 -3.93
N ALA A 482 -15.37 22.36 -3.49
CA ALA A 482 -16.46 23.33 -3.47
C ALA A 482 -16.84 23.82 -4.87
N LEU A 483 -15.94 23.73 -5.84
CA LEU A 483 -16.16 24.08 -7.24
C LEU A 483 -16.78 22.90 -8.01
N ASN A 484 -17.53 23.20 -9.06
CA ASN A 484 -18.27 22.17 -9.80
C ASN A 484 -17.47 21.67 -11.02
N PHE A 485 -16.46 20.83 -10.79
CA PHE A 485 -15.59 20.26 -11.83
C PHE A 485 -15.84 18.77 -12.13
N GLY A 486 -17.00 18.23 -11.76
CA GLY A 486 -17.32 16.82 -12.00
C GLY A 486 -16.42 15.84 -11.23
N GLY A 487 -16.08 14.71 -11.86
CA GLY A 487 -15.29 13.62 -11.23
C GLY A 487 -13.77 13.83 -11.18
N TYR A 488 -13.24 14.94 -11.70
CA TYR A 488 -11.78 15.16 -11.86
C TYR A 488 -11.14 16.04 -10.78
N LYS A 489 -11.85 16.29 -9.69
CA LYS A 489 -11.43 17.20 -8.62
C LYS A 489 -10.07 16.86 -8.00
N ALA A 490 -9.81 15.58 -7.77
CA ALA A 490 -8.53 15.14 -7.24
C ALA A 490 -7.36 15.46 -8.16
N GLN A 491 -7.51 15.24 -9.47
CA GLN A 491 -6.48 15.56 -10.46
C GLN A 491 -6.26 17.07 -10.55
N ILE A 492 -7.34 17.87 -10.48
CA ILE A 492 -7.24 19.34 -10.47
C ILE A 492 -6.41 19.79 -9.29
N ASN A 493 -6.67 19.27 -8.08
CA ASN A 493 -5.87 19.59 -6.89
C ASN A 493 -4.37 19.32 -7.12
N TYR A 494 -4.01 18.17 -7.70
CA TYR A 494 -2.60 17.83 -7.94
C TYR A 494 -1.91 18.84 -8.87
N TYR A 495 -2.59 19.24 -9.93
CA TYR A 495 -2.05 20.17 -10.92
C TYR A 495 -2.01 21.61 -10.38
N VAL A 496 -2.99 22.04 -9.60
CA VAL A 496 -2.99 23.34 -8.90
C VAL A 496 -1.80 23.44 -7.94
N MET A 497 -1.61 22.41 -7.10
CA MET A 497 -0.47 22.36 -6.19
C MET A 497 0.87 22.43 -6.92
N ALA A 498 0.99 21.77 -8.07
CA ALA A 498 2.20 21.80 -8.89
C ALA A 498 2.46 23.19 -9.51
N LEU A 499 1.40 23.86 -9.97
CA LEU A 499 1.52 25.24 -10.47
C LEU A 499 1.95 26.21 -9.36
N ILE A 500 1.40 26.06 -8.15
CA ILE A 500 1.80 26.90 -7.01
C ILE A 500 3.26 26.67 -6.68
N GLY A 501 3.71 25.43 -6.58
CA GLY A 501 5.11 25.11 -6.30
C GLY A 501 6.08 25.68 -7.33
N LYS A 502 5.68 25.75 -8.61
CA LYS A 502 6.52 26.27 -9.69
C LYS A 502 6.45 27.79 -9.84
N TYR A 503 5.26 28.38 -9.84
CA TYR A 503 5.06 29.79 -10.23
C TYR A 503 4.78 30.73 -9.06
N TYR A 504 4.41 30.20 -7.90
CA TYR A 504 4.06 31.01 -6.73
C TYR A 504 4.84 30.63 -5.44
N PRO A 505 6.13 30.21 -5.51
CA PRO A 505 6.85 29.80 -4.30
C PRO A 505 7.02 30.95 -3.30
N SER A 506 7.08 32.20 -3.77
CA SER A 506 7.16 33.40 -2.93
C SER A 506 5.86 33.75 -2.20
N LYS A 507 4.72 33.19 -2.63
CA LYS A 507 3.42 33.35 -1.96
C LYS A 507 3.15 32.26 -0.93
N PHE A 508 3.96 31.20 -0.92
CA PHE A 508 3.87 30.12 0.05
C PHE A 508 4.57 30.52 1.36
N ASP A 509 3.80 31.03 2.30
CA ASP A 509 4.29 31.42 3.63
C ASP A 509 4.17 30.24 4.60
N ALA A 510 5.22 29.44 4.72
CA ALA A 510 5.26 28.26 5.60
C ALA A 510 5.12 28.66 7.08
N GLU A 511 5.65 29.80 7.50
CA GLU A 511 5.54 30.26 8.90
C GLU A 511 4.11 30.63 9.24
N TYR A 512 3.43 31.37 8.36
CA TYR A 512 2.02 31.70 8.52
C TYR A 512 1.16 30.43 8.62
N ILE A 513 1.33 29.51 7.64
CA ILE A 513 0.55 28.26 7.57
C ILE A 513 0.81 27.41 8.82
N TRP A 514 2.06 27.31 9.28
CA TRP A 514 2.38 26.55 10.49
C TRP A 514 1.76 27.14 11.75
N ARG A 515 1.79 28.46 11.90
CA ARG A 515 1.23 29.14 13.08
C ARG A 515 -0.29 29.11 13.11
N HIS A 516 -0.94 29.36 11.97
CA HIS A 516 -2.39 29.49 11.89
C HIS A 516 -3.09 28.19 11.50
N GLN A 517 -2.36 27.19 11.04
CA GLN A 517 -2.90 25.90 10.56
C GLN A 517 -3.93 26.09 9.44
N MET A 518 -3.76 27.13 8.61
CA MET A 518 -4.63 27.50 7.49
C MET A 518 -3.87 28.32 6.47
N LEU A 519 -4.40 28.41 5.26
CA LEU A 519 -3.89 29.27 4.19
C LEU A 519 -4.21 30.74 4.45
N SER A 520 -3.45 31.63 3.81
CA SER A 520 -3.82 33.04 3.74
C SER A 520 -4.93 33.25 2.69
N PRO A 521 -5.79 34.28 2.85
CA PRO A 521 -6.83 34.61 1.86
C PRO A 521 -6.27 34.81 0.44
N ASP A 522 -5.08 35.38 0.31
CA ASP A 522 -4.41 35.56 -0.98
C ASP A 522 -4.10 34.21 -1.65
N MET A 523 -3.66 33.22 -0.87
CA MET A 523 -3.37 31.89 -1.39
C MET A 523 -4.65 31.16 -1.79
N GLU A 524 -5.72 31.30 -1.03
CA GLU A 524 -7.03 30.72 -1.38
C GLU A 524 -7.54 31.28 -2.71
N ALA A 525 -7.44 32.59 -2.94
CA ALA A 525 -7.82 33.23 -4.20
C ALA A 525 -6.97 32.71 -5.40
N ILE A 526 -5.67 32.51 -5.19
CA ILE A 526 -4.76 31.93 -6.21
C ILE A 526 -5.22 30.50 -6.55
N ILE A 527 -5.55 29.68 -5.54
CA ILE A 527 -6.02 28.30 -5.75
C ILE A 527 -7.29 28.26 -6.59
N GLU A 528 -8.28 29.09 -6.29
CA GLU A 528 -9.54 29.14 -7.04
C GLU A 528 -9.34 29.54 -8.50
N GLN A 529 -8.49 30.54 -8.75
CA GLN A 529 -8.11 30.95 -10.10
C GLN A 529 -7.42 29.82 -10.87
N LEU A 530 -6.42 29.19 -10.26
CA LEU A 530 -5.67 28.10 -10.89
C LEU A 530 -6.53 26.87 -11.14
N ALA A 531 -7.47 26.55 -10.23
CA ALA A 531 -8.37 25.42 -10.41
C ALA A 531 -9.21 25.55 -11.68
N SER A 532 -9.72 26.75 -11.98
CA SER A 532 -10.46 27.04 -13.21
C SER A 532 -9.59 26.87 -14.46
N LYS A 533 -8.35 27.35 -14.43
CA LYS A 533 -7.38 27.20 -15.53
C LYS A 533 -7.00 25.74 -15.79
N VAL A 534 -6.75 24.97 -14.72
CA VAL A 534 -6.45 23.53 -14.82
C VAL A 534 -7.63 22.77 -15.39
N TRP A 535 -8.85 23.09 -14.95
CA TRP A 535 -10.06 22.47 -15.49
C TRP A 535 -10.22 22.76 -16.99
N GLN A 536 -10.03 24.00 -17.42
CA GLN A 536 -10.06 24.38 -18.84
C GLN A 536 -9.01 23.61 -19.63
N HIS A 537 -7.78 23.46 -19.11
CA HIS A 537 -6.74 22.67 -19.74
C HIS A 537 -7.14 21.21 -19.96
N PHE A 538 -7.76 20.57 -18.95
CA PHE A 538 -8.18 19.15 -19.04
C PHE A 538 -9.27 18.93 -20.09
N GLN A 539 -10.09 19.92 -20.36
CA GLN A 539 -11.14 19.83 -21.40
C GLN A 539 -10.56 19.92 -22.83
N HIS A 540 -9.31 20.37 -22.99
CA HIS A 540 -8.66 20.55 -24.29
C HIS A 540 -7.38 19.72 -24.41
N PRO A 541 -7.46 18.38 -24.41
CA PRO A 541 -6.29 17.51 -24.60
C PRO A 541 -5.74 17.65 -26.04
N LEU A 542 -4.46 17.29 -26.24
CA LEU A 542 -3.82 17.33 -27.56
C LEU A 542 -4.53 16.43 -28.60
N VAL A 543 -5.08 15.33 -28.14
CA VAL A 543 -5.81 14.37 -29.02
C VAL A 543 -7.28 14.37 -28.59
N PRO A 544 -8.20 14.71 -29.48
CA PRO A 544 -9.63 14.66 -29.18
C PRO A 544 -10.08 13.23 -28.79
N GLY A 545 -10.97 13.14 -27.79
CA GLY A 545 -11.53 11.86 -27.35
C GLY A 545 -10.64 11.04 -26.42
N VAL A 546 -9.53 11.59 -25.96
CA VAL A 546 -8.70 10.94 -24.92
C VAL A 546 -9.42 10.97 -23.59
N ASN A 547 -9.42 9.84 -22.88
CA ASN A 547 -9.89 9.77 -21.50
C ASN A 547 -9.07 10.71 -20.61
N ILE A 548 -9.73 11.66 -19.96
CA ILE A 548 -9.08 12.69 -19.12
C ILE A 548 -8.30 12.06 -17.98
N SER A 549 -8.84 11.02 -17.32
CA SER A 549 -8.13 10.31 -16.24
C SER A 549 -6.81 9.68 -16.70
N GLN A 550 -6.73 9.19 -17.92
CA GLN A 550 -5.50 8.66 -18.49
C GLN A 550 -4.56 9.77 -18.97
N TRP A 551 -5.13 10.85 -19.49
CA TRP A 551 -4.39 12.03 -19.90
C TRP A 551 -3.62 12.66 -18.73
N CYS A 552 -4.27 12.85 -17.59
CA CYS A 552 -3.65 13.41 -16.38
C CYS A 552 -2.50 12.55 -15.78
N LYS A 553 -2.36 11.29 -16.21
CA LYS A 553 -1.27 10.40 -15.78
C LYS A 553 -0.01 10.52 -16.65
N LYS A 554 -0.05 11.33 -17.70
CA LYS A 554 1.05 11.52 -18.63
C LYS A 554 1.82 12.79 -18.33
N GLN A 555 3.14 12.73 -18.50
CA GLN A 555 4.01 13.90 -18.35
C GLN A 555 3.66 14.99 -19.37
N GLU A 556 3.29 14.59 -20.57
CA GLU A 556 2.91 15.51 -21.65
C GLU A 556 1.71 16.40 -21.28
N CYS A 557 0.82 15.91 -20.40
CA CYS A 557 -0.28 16.73 -19.87
C CYS A 557 0.27 17.88 -19.02
N TRP A 558 1.24 17.59 -18.16
CA TRP A 558 1.87 18.58 -17.32
C TRP A 558 2.71 19.58 -18.14
N ASP A 559 3.50 19.11 -19.10
CA ASP A 559 4.34 19.94 -19.96
C ASP A 559 3.48 20.90 -20.80
N LEU A 560 2.36 20.41 -21.34
CA LEU A 560 1.41 21.23 -22.10
C LEU A 560 0.72 22.28 -21.22
N LEU A 561 0.34 21.93 -19.99
CA LEU A 561 -0.25 22.89 -19.05
C LEU A 561 0.72 24.03 -18.75
N GLN A 562 1.99 23.73 -18.52
CA GLN A 562 3.03 24.73 -18.28
C GLN A 562 3.18 25.67 -19.49
N SER A 563 3.29 25.10 -20.69
CA SER A 563 3.39 25.89 -21.92
C SER A 563 2.20 26.84 -22.10
N ARG A 564 0.98 26.36 -21.94
CA ARG A 564 -0.24 27.18 -22.03
C ARG A 564 -0.29 28.26 -20.97
N TYR A 565 0.15 27.93 -19.75
CA TYR A 565 0.18 28.87 -18.65
C TYR A 565 1.18 29.99 -18.88
N GLU A 566 2.40 29.67 -19.34
CA GLU A 566 3.47 30.63 -19.66
C GLU A 566 3.13 31.54 -20.85
N ASN A 567 2.36 31.01 -21.81
CA ASN A 567 1.90 31.77 -22.99
C ASN A 567 0.59 32.56 -22.76
N ASN A 568 0.02 32.55 -21.55
CA ASN A 568 -1.28 33.16 -21.24
C ASN A 568 -2.45 32.64 -22.12
N GLU A 569 -2.44 31.35 -22.45
CA GLU A 569 -3.48 30.70 -23.25
C GLU A 569 -4.63 30.14 -22.37
N LEU A 570 -4.54 30.29 -21.03
CA LEU A 570 -5.51 29.80 -20.04
C LEU A 570 -6.04 30.94 -19.18
#